data_fbeceefb8f4425ef732672b4019d71ad
#
_entry.id   fbeceefb8f4425ef732672b4019d71ad
#
_cell.length_a   1.000
_cell.length_b   1.000
_cell.length_c   1.000
_cell.angle_alpha   90.00
_cell.angle_beta   90.00
_cell.angle_gamma   90.00
#
_symmetry.space_group_name_H-M   'P 1'
#
loop_
_entity.id
_entity.type
_entity.pdbx_description
1 polymer ?
#
loop_
_entity_poly.entity_id
_entity_poly.type
_entity_poly.pdbx_seq_one_letter_code
_entity_poly.pdbx_strand_id
1 'polypeptide(L)'
;MRRIEFTAPAREDVRRIDRETAMRILTGLHRFAETGEGDIKKMRGEQDELRLRVGDYRVRFTKEGGDVFMVHAVKHRREAYR
;
A
#
# COMPACT_ATOMS: atom_id res chain seq x y z
N MET A 1 -1.34 15.84 7.20
CA MET A 1 -0.51 14.94 6.41
C MET A 1 -0.39 13.60 7.10
N ARG A 2 -0.68 12.53 6.40
CA ARG A 2 -0.65 11.19 6.98
C ARG A 2 0.72 10.57 6.84
N ARG A 3 1.16 9.87 7.90
CA ARG A 3 2.40 9.12 7.83
C ARG A 3 2.15 7.76 7.22
N ILE A 4 3.17 7.25 6.51
CA ILE A 4 3.13 5.92 5.93
C ILE A 4 4.19 5.09 6.64
N GLU A 5 3.78 3.99 7.25
CA GLU A 5 4.68 3.06 7.91
C GLU A 5 4.49 1.66 7.32
N PHE A 6 5.51 0.84 7.45
CA PHE A 6 5.53 -0.49 6.85
C PHE A 6 5.79 -1.53 7.93
N THR A 7 5.03 -2.62 7.90
CA THR A 7 5.35 -3.78 8.71
C THR A 7 6.62 -4.43 8.19
N ALA A 8 7.22 -5.32 8.98
CA ALA A 8 8.41 -6.05 8.54
C ALA A 8 8.15 -6.87 7.27
N PRO A 9 7.03 -7.62 7.16
CA PRO A 9 6.72 -8.31 5.91
C PRO A 9 6.56 -7.38 4.71
N ALA A 10 5.94 -6.20 4.92
CA ALA A 10 5.79 -5.24 3.83
C ALA A 10 7.14 -4.69 3.37
N ARG A 11 8.05 -4.44 4.28
CA ARG A 11 9.40 -4.00 3.93
C ARG A 11 10.13 -5.06 3.10
N GLU A 12 9.98 -6.33 3.47
CA GLU A 12 10.55 -7.41 2.68
C GLU A 12 9.96 -7.47 1.28
N ASP A 13 8.66 -7.26 1.16
CA ASP A 13 8.02 -7.21 -0.16
C ASP A 13 8.65 -6.12 -1.03
N VAL A 14 8.83 -4.91 -0.46
CA VAL A 14 9.41 -3.79 -1.20
C VAL A 14 10.85 -4.06 -1.64
N ARG A 15 11.63 -4.74 -0.80
CA ARG A 15 13.02 -5.09 -1.12
C ARG A 15 13.14 -6.00 -2.33
N ARG A 16 12.11 -6.77 -2.62
CA ARG A 16 12.09 -7.70 -3.77
C ARG A 16 11.69 -7.02 -5.07
N ILE A 17 11.26 -5.78 -4.99
CA ILE A 17 10.78 -5.02 -6.13
C ILE A 17 11.93 -4.15 -6.65
N ASP A 18 12.04 -4.03 -7.98
CA ASP A 18 13.05 -3.15 -8.54
C ASP A 18 12.83 -1.70 -8.08
N ARG A 19 13.91 -0.95 -8.03
CA ARG A 19 13.91 0.39 -7.45
C ARG A 19 12.91 1.31 -8.12
N GLU A 20 12.84 1.31 -9.44
CA GLU A 20 11.94 2.20 -10.18
C GLU A 20 10.48 1.91 -9.85
N THR A 21 10.10 0.64 -9.84
CA THR A 21 8.75 0.23 -9.49
C THR A 21 8.43 0.55 -8.04
N ALA A 22 9.37 0.29 -7.13
CA ALA A 22 9.20 0.62 -5.72
C ALA A 22 8.95 2.12 -5.52
N MET A 23 9.68 2.95 -6.24
CA MET A 23 9.50 4.42 -6.17
C MET A 23 8.12 4.84 -6.68
N ARG A 24 7.62 4.21 -7.72
CA ARG A 24 6.26 4.48 -8.22
C ARG A 24 5.21 4.12 -7.17
N ILE A 25 5.39 3.00 -6.50
CA ILE A 25 4.48 2.57 -5.45
C ILE A 25 4.48 3.57 -4.31
N LEU A 26 5.65 3.98 -3.85
CA LEU A 26 5.77 4.96 -2.78
C LEU A 26 5.17 6.30 -3.16
N THR A 27 5.39 6.75 -4.39
CA THR A 27 4.80 7.98 -4.90
C THR A 27 3.28 7.90 -4.90
N GLY A 28 2.72 6.76 -5.33
CA GLY A 28 1.27 6.54 -5.31
C GLY A 28 0.69 6.56 -3.91
N LEU A 29 1.38 5.94 -2.95
CA LEU A 29 0.96 5.95 -1.55
C LEU A 29 0.97 7.36 -0.96
N HIS A 30 2.03 8.12 -1.20
CA HIS A 30 2.12 9.49 -0.70
C HIS A 30 1.06 10.38 -1.33
N ARG A 31 0.82 10.23 -2.62
CA ARG A 31 -0.23 10.98 -3.31
C ARG A 31 -1.59 10.69 -2.70
N PHE A 32 -1.89 9.42 -2.47
CA PHE A 32 -3.15 9.07 -1.83
C PHE A 32 -3.24 9.63 -0.42
N ALA A 33 -2.15 9.57 0.34
CA ALA A 33 -2.11 10.09 1.70
C ALA A 33 -2.35 11.61 1.76
N GLU A 34 -1.88 12.35 0.76
CA GLU A 34 -2.02 13.80 0.72
C GLU A 34 -3.34 14.27 0.10
N THR A 35 -3.77 13.62 -0.97
CA THR A 35 -4.88 14.12 -1.78
C THR A 35 -6.13 13.24 -1.77
N GLY A 36 -5.99 12.00 -1.33
CA GLY A 36 -7.06 11.01 -1.45
C GLY A 36 -7.21 10.45 -2.85
N GLU A 37 -6.36 10.85 -3.79
CA GLU A 37 -6.42 10.37 -5.17
C GLU A 37 -5.63 9.08 -5.35
N GLY A 38 -6.22 8.14 -6.07
CA GLY A 38 -5.58 6.88 -6.39
C GLY A 38 -6.60 5.81 -6.72
N ASP A 39 -6.11 4.71 -7.25
CA ASP A 39 -6.94 3.55 -7.58
C ASP A 39 -7.12 2.72 -6.30
N ILE A 40 -8.08 3.13 -5.48
CA ILE A 40 -8.32 2.60 -4.14
C ILE A 40 -9.57 1.74 -4.13
N LYS A 41 -9.48 0.62 -3.42
CA LYS A 41 -10.62 -0.23 -3.14
C LYS A 41 -10.66 -0.51 -1.64
N LYS A 42 -11.83 -0.28 -1.04
CA LYS A 42 -12.06 -0.68 0.35
C LYS A 42 -12.41 -2.15 0.39
N MET A 43 -11.74 -2.88 1.26
CA MET A 43 -12.02 -4.29 1.46
C MET A 43 -12.99 -4.45 2.62
N ARG A 44 -13.92 -5.38 2.48
CA ARG A 44 -14.84 -5.71 3.56
C ARG A 44 -14.13 -6.56 4.61
N GLY A 45 -14.43 -6.31 5.88
CA GLY A 45 -13.83 -7.06 6.97
C GLY A 45 -13.91 -6.29 8.27
N GLU A 46 -13.35 -6.87 9.31
CA GLU A 46 -13.36 -6.30 10.65
C GLU A 46 -12.45 -5.08 10.76
N GLN A 47 -11.47 -4.95 9.88
CA GLN A 47 -10.56 -3.83 9.85
C GLN A 47 -10.78 -3.03 8.57
N ASP A 48 -10.60 -1.72 8.67
CA ASP A 48 -10.72 -0.83 7.52
C ASP A 48 -9.49 -1.00 6.62
N GLU A 49 -9.47 -2.09 5.89
CA GLU A 49 -8.38 -2.38 4.97
C GLU A 49 -8.63 -1.70 3.64
N LEU A 50 -7.59 -1.07 3.13
CA LEU A 50 -7.59 -0.42 1.84
C LEU A 50 -6.58 -1.12 0.94
N ARG A 51 -6.89 -1.14 -0.33
CA ARG A 51 -6.01 -1.71 -1.33
C ARG A 51 -5.78 -0.69 -2.43
N LEU A 52 -4.53 -0.27 -2.59
CA LEU A 52 -4.12 0.66 -3.64
C LEU A 52 -3.47 -0.12 -4.78
N ARG A 53 -3.97 0.11 -5.98
CA ARG A 53 -3.36 -0.47 -7.17
C ARG A 53 -2.40 0.53 -7.80
N VAL A 54 -1.16 0.08 -8.02
CA VAL A 54 -0.14 0.87 -8.72
C VAL A 54 0.47 -0.06 -9.78
N GLY A 55 0.13 0.15 -11.03
CA GLY A 55 0.55 -0.74 -12.12
C GLY A 55 0.08 -2.16 -11.85
N ASP A 56 1.03 -3.09 -11.86
CA ASP A 56 0.73 -4.51 -11.61
C ASP A 56 0.81 -4.88 -10.13
N TYR A 57 0.98 -3.90 -9.26
CA TYR A 57 1.13 -4.15 -7.83
C TYR A 57 -0.10 -3.74 -7.05
N ARG A 58 -0.34 -4.44 -5.97
CA ARG A 58 -1.40 -4.17 -5.01
C ARG A 58 -0.76 -3.89 -3.66
N VAL A 59 -1.08 -2.73 -3.09
CA VAL A 59 -0.61 -2.32 -1.77
C VAL A 59 -1.77 -2.47 -0.80
N ARG A 60 -1.59 -3.32 0.19
CA ARG A 60 -2.61 -3.54 1.20
C ARG A 60 -2.23 -2.78 2.46
N PHE A 61 -3.10 -1.91 2.94
CA PHE A 61 -2.80 -1.10 4.11
C PHE A 61 -4.06 -0.80 4.91
N THR A 62 -3.87 -0.38 6.14
CA THR A 62 -4.94 -0.01 7.06
C THR A 62 -4.70 1.39 7.59
N LYS A 63 -5.79 2.06 7.99
CA LYS A 63 -5.69 3.32 8.72
C LYS A 63 -5.50 2.99 10.20
N GLU A 64 -4.41 3.50 10.75
CA GLU A 64 -4.17 3.37 12.18
C GLU A 64 -4.40 4.71 12.86
N GLY A 65 -4.50 4.69 14.19
CA GLY A 65 -4.67 5.90 14.94
C GLY A 65 -3.53 6.89 14.69
N GLY A 66 -3.80 8.21 14.81
CA GLY A 66 -2.77 9.23 14.66
C GLY A 66 -2.37 9.51 13.23
N ASP A 67 -3.27 9.36 12.29
CA ASP A 67 -3.04 9.65 10.88
C ASP A 67 -1.93 8.80 10.26
N VAL A 68 -1.89 7.53 10.60
CA VAL A 68 -0.90 6.59 10.06
C VAL A 68 -1.59 5.62 9.10
N PHE A 69 -0.97 5.44 7.93
CA PHE A 69 -1.29 4.33 7.05
C PHE A 69 -0.24 3.25 7.28
N MET A 70 -0.68 2.09 7.75
CA MET A 70 0.21 0.96 7.98
C MET A 70 0.13 0.01 6.79
N VAL A 71 1.23 -0.12 6.05
CA VAL A 71 1.32 -1.00 4.90
C VAL A 71 1.66 -2.40 5.37
N HIS A 72 0.82 -3.37 5.03
CA HIS A 72 0.97 -4.77 5.44
C HIS A 72 1.56 -5.66 4.36
N ALA A 73 1.31 -5.33 3.10
CA ALA A 73 1.80 -6.14 1.98
C ALA A 73 1.88 -5.33 0.72
N VAL A 74 2.87 -5.65 -0.13
CA VAL A 74 3.01 -5.10 -1.47
C VAL A 74 3.24 -6.29 -2.40
N LYS A 75 2.22 -6.69 -3.15
CA LYS A 75 2.26 -7.90 -3.94
C LYS A 75 2.00 -7.62 -5.41
N HIS A 76 2.69 -8.35 -6.27
CA HIS A 76 2.38 -8.36 -7.69
C HIS A 76 0.99 -8.98 -7.88
N ARG A 77 0.26 -8.52 -8.91
CA ARG A 77 -1.09 -9.02 -9.18
C ARG A 77 -1.19 -10.54 -9.19
N ARG A 78 -0.14 -11.22 -9.67
CA ARG A 78 -0.11 -12.69 -9.71
C ARG A 78 -0.10 -13.31 -8.31
N GLU A 79 0.53 -12.66 -7.36
CA GLU A 79 0.60 -13.13 -5.99
C GLU A 79 -0.64 -12.77 -5.18
N ALA A 80 -1.26 -11.64 -5.50
CA ALA A 80 -2.39 -11.12 -4.74
C ALA A 80 -3.66 -11.99 -4.83
N TYR A 81 -3.74 -12.82 -5.84
CA TYR A 81 -4.91 -13.68 -6.08
C TYR A 81 -4.66 -15.16 -5.78
N ARG A 82 -3.61 -15.46 -5.10
CA ARG A 82 -3.35 -16.83 -4.64
C ARG A 82 -4.00 -17.11 -3.32
#